data_33a6a66a3794481a3bb7a682558f1e5d
#
_entry.id   33a6a66a3794481a3bb7a682558f1e5d
#
_cell.length_a   1.000
_cell.length_b   1.000
_cell.length_c   1.000
_cell.angle_alpha   90.00
_cell.angle_beta   90.00
_cell.angle_gamma   90.00
#
_symmetry.space_group_name_H-M   'P 1'
#
loop_
_entity.id
_entity.type
_entity.pdbx_description
1 polymer ?
#
loop_
_entity_poly.entity_id
_entity_poly.type
_entity_poly.pdbx_seq_one_letter_code
_entity_poly.pdbx_strand_id
1 'polypeptide(L)'
;MRAVYVAKERQTNVMRPRSSLRVTTILISATLLLIISHYHTLLGDVTLSSLVFYFLFPLGIIVLVFRDDPRRFGLTLGDWKKGAIFCTVGIALMAVVIVALVQLEEFRRYYQLGIPEQPDLAKWVEFALRWGIYMFSWEFIFRGFMLFGLKERFGSLTIWIQAIPFAIMHLGSPELEALSTVFGGAAFGYIDLKSRSVFPSVVIHWAVRLIMALAAAWA
;
A
#
# COMPACT_ATOMS: atom_id res chain seq x y z
N MET A 1 -11.24 28.81 -55.17
CA MET A 1 -10.44 28.27 -54.06
C MET A 1 -11.23 28.40 -52.76
N ARG A 2 -11.90 27.31 -52.32
CA ARG A 2 -12.64 27.31 -51.06
C ARG A 2 -11.73 26.74 -49.99
N ALA A 3 -11.29 27.58 -49.05
CA ALA A 3 -10.55 27.17 -47.85
C ALA A 3 -11.50 26.41 -46.95
N VAL A 4 -11.26 25.11 -46.78
CA VAL A 4 -11.94 24.27 -45.80
C VAL A 4 -11.26 24.56 -44.44
N TYR A 5 -11.92 25.36 -43.60
CA TYR A 5 -11.55 25.53 -42.20
C TYR A 5 -11.97 24.26 -41.46
N VAL A 6 -11.02 23.38 -41.21
CA VAL A 6 -11.19 22.28 -40.29
C VAL A 6 -11.05 22.87 -38.87
N ALA A 7 -12.19 23.16 -38.25
CA ALA A 7 -12.25 23.47 -36.85
C ALA A 7 -11.81 22.24 -36.05
N LYS A 8 -10.56 22.25 -35.57
CA LYS A 8 -10.05 21.26 -34.63
C LYS A 8 -10.80 21.51 -33.30
N GLU A 9 -11.87 20.77 -33.08
CA GLU A 9 -12.54 20.76 -31.78
C GLU A 9 -11.48 20.44 -30.72
N ARG A 10 -11.10 21.45 -29.94
CA ARG A 10 -10.45 21.23 -28.66
C ARG A 10 -11.47 20.49 -27.82
N GLN A 11 -11.34 19.19 -27.73
CA GLN A 11 -11.99 18.43 -26.68
C GLN A 11 -11.47 19.01 -25.35
N THR A 12 -12.20 19.98 -24.82
CA THR A 12 -12.06 20.39 -23.45
C THR A 12 -12.39 19.15 -22.63
N ASN A 13 -11.35 18.58 -22.00
CA ASN A 13 -11.46 17.43 -21.11
C ASN A 13 -12.19 17.89 -19.83
N VAL A 14 -13.45 18.30 -19.97
CA VAL A 14 -14.32 18.58 -18.83
C VAL A 14 -14.55 17.25 -18.14
N MET A 15 -14.00 17.12 -16.94
CA MET A 15 -14.17 15.92 -16.13
C MET A 15 -15.65 15.58 -16.02
N ARG A 16 -16.05 14.36 -16.39
CA ARG A 16 -17.41 13.91 -16.14
C ARG A 16 -17.69 14.04 -14.65
N PRO A 17 -18.80 14.67 -14.22
CA PRO A 17 -19.05 14.98 -12.80
C PRO A 17 -18.87 13.78 -11.86
N ARG A 18 -19.29 12.59 -12.29
CA ARG A 18 -19.12 11.34 -11.52
C ARG A 18 -17.67 10.93 -11.33
N SER A 19 -16.79 11.18 -12.32
CA SER A 19 -15.37 10.82 -12.20
C SER A 19 -14.62 11.79 -11.28
N SER A 20 -14.99 13.08 -11.28
CA SER A 20 -14.39 14.05 -10.37
C SER A 20 -14.79 13.78 -8.92
N LEU A 21 -16.08 13.49 -8.65
CA LEU A 21 -16.56 13.14 -7.33
C LEU A 21 -15.86 11.90 -6.76
N ARG A 22 -15.68 10.85 -7.57
CA ARG A 22 -14.97 9.63 -7.16
C ARG A 22 -13.52 9.92 -6.77
N VAL A 23 -12.80 10.67 -7.59
CA VAL A 23 -11.41 11.07 -7.32
C VAL A 23 -11.33 11.87 -6.00
N THR A 24 -12.18 12.88 -5.86
CA THR A 24 -12.22 13.72 -4.65
C THR A 24 -12.53 12.89 -3.41
N THR A 25 -13.53 12.00 -3.48
CA THR A 25 -13.88 11.11 -2.36
C THR A 25 -12.69 10.23 -1.97
N ILE A 26 -12.00 9.60 -2.93
CA ILE A 26 -10.83 8.74 -2.64
C ILE A 26 -9.73 9.55 -1.96
N LEU A 27 -9.35 10.70 -2.54
CA LEU A 27 -8.24 11.49 -2.01
C LEU A 27 -8.55 12.05 -0.62
N ILE A 28 -9.73 12.64 -0.42
CA ILE A 28 -10.10 13.22 0.88
C ILE A 28 -10.26 12.11 1.92
N SER A 29 -11.00 11.03 1.62
CA SER A 29 -11.23 9.99 2.62
C SER A 29 -9.94 9.25 2.97
N ALA A 30 -9.07 8.92 2.01
CA ALA A 30 -7.79 8.31 2.29
C ALA A 30 -6.93 9.22 3.19
N THR A 31 -6.83 10.52 2.85
CA THR A 31 -6.08 11.48 3.67
C THR A 31 -6.63 11.58 5.09
N LEU A 32 -7.96 11.70 5.26
CA LEU A 32 -8.57 11.77 6.57
C LEU A 32 -8.35 10.49 7.39
N LEU A 33 -8.49 9.31 6.77
CA LEU A 33 -8.28 8.02 7.44
C LEU A 33 -6.82 7.87 7.89
N LEU A 34 -5.85 8.27 7.06
CA LEU A 34 -4.43 8.26 7.41
C LEU A 34 -4.14 9.22 8.58
N ILE A 35 -4.69 10.44 8.56
CA ILE A 35 -4.53 11.40 9.66
C ILE A 35 -5.18 10.86 10.94
N ILE A 36 -6.42 10.38 10.88
CA ILE A 36 -7.13 9.85 12.07
C ILE A 36 -6.34 8.70 12.67
N SER A 37 -5.88 7.75 11.87
CA SER A 37 -5.13 6.59 12.36
C SER A 37 -3.74 6.95 12.92
N HIS A 38 -3.16 8.07 12.50
CA HIS A 38 -1.89 8.55 13.05
C HIS A 38 -2.05 9.07 14.48
N TYR A 39 -3.18 9.72 14.79
CA TYR A 39 -3.43 10.31 16.11
C TYR A 39 -4.26 9.42 17.04
N HIS A 40 -4.98 8.44 16.51
CA HIS A 40 -5.93 7.65 17.26
C HIS A 40 -5.80 6.16 17.00
N THR A 41 -5.76 5.38 18.07
CA THR A 41 -5.85 3.92 18.02
C THR A 41 -7.17 3.46 18.65
N LEU A 42 -7.86 2.54 18.00
CA LEU A 42 -9.08 1.93 18.52
C LEU A 42 -8.73 0.94 19.62
N LEU A 43 -9.27 1.16 20.81
CA LEU A 43 -9.04 0.31 21.99
C LEU A 43 -7.56 0.05 22.31
N GLY A 44 -6.65 0.95 21.89
CA GLY A 44 -5.21 0.77 22.04
C GLY A 44 -4.59 -0.30 21.13
N ASP A 45 -5.36 -0.87 20.18
CA ASP A 45 -4.89 -1.93 19.27
C ASP A 45 -4.64 -1.38 17.86
N VAL A 46 -3.36 -1.40 17.45
CA VAL A 46 -2.92 -0.90 16.14
C VAL A 46 -3.42 -1.80 14.99
N THR A 47 -3.49 -3.12 15.22
CA THR A 47 -3.97 -4.07 14.21
C THR A 47 -5.47 -3.88 13.95
N LEU A 48 -6.26 -3.72 15.01
CA LEU A 48 -7.69 -3.41 14.89
C LEU A 48 -7.88 -2.05 14.20
N SER A 49 -7.10 -1.05 14.57
CA SER A 49 -7.16 0.28 13.95
C SER A 49 -6.87 0.22 12.45
N SER A 50 -5.83 -0.51 12.05
CA SER A 50 -5.49 -0.69 10.64
C SER A 50 -6.61 -1.39 9.87
N LEU A 51 -7.18 -2.45 10.43
CA LEU A 51 -8.29 -3.19 9.82
C LEU A 51 -9.49 -2.27 9.59
N VAL A 52 -9.83 -1.43 10.57
CA VAL A 52 -10.97 -0.53 10.48
C VAL A 52 -10.69 0.63 9.53
N PHE A 53 -9.59 1.37 9.74
CA PHE A 53 -9.33 2.61 8.99
C PHE A 53 -8.79 2.36 7.58
N TYR A 54 -7.97 1.31 7.37
CA TYR A 54 -7.32 1.10 6.09
C TYR A 54 -8.00 0.05 5.21
N PHE A 55 -8.88 -0.79 5.79
CA PHE A 55 -9.60 -1.78 5.02
C PHE A 55 -11.13 -1.57 5.07
N LEU A 56 -11.77 -1.62 6.25
CA LEU A 56 -13.23 -1.63 6.34
C LEU A 56 -13.87 -0.30 5.89
N PHE A 57 -13.34 0.86 6.29
CA PHE A 57 -13.85 2.14 5.81
C PHE A 57 -13.69 2.32 4.30
N PRO A 58 -12.49 2.12 3.69
CA PRO A 58 -12.36 2.15 2.24
C PRO A 58 -13.27 1.15 1.52
N LEU A 59 -13.40 -0.08 2.04
CA LEU A 59 -14.30 -1.08 1.50
C LEU A 59 -15.76 -0.62 1.58
N GLY A 60 -16.17 -0.03 2.70
CA GLY A 60 -17.50 0.56 2.86
C GLY A 60 -17.76 1.66 1.81
N ILE A 61 -16.79 2.55 1.55
CA ILE A 61 -16.91 3.57 0.50
C ILE A 61 -17.07 2.91 -0.88
N ILE A 62 -16.30 1.88 -1.18
CA ILE A 62 -16.39 1.16 -2.46
C ILE A 62 -17.79 0.57 -2.64
N VAL A 63 -18.28 -0.17 -1.64
CA VAL A 63 -19.52 -0.93 -1.77
C VAL A 63 -20.76 -0.04 -1.62
N LEU A 64 -20.78 0.85 -0.62
CA LEU A 64 -21.98 1.63 -0.26
C LEU A 64 -22.09 2.94 -1.04
N VAL A 65 -20.97 3.66 -1.24
CA VAL A 65 -20.96 4.98 -1.88
C VAL A 65 -20.78 4.84 -3.40
N PHE A 66 -19.73 4.11 -3.82
CA PHE A 66 -19.48 3.90 -5.26
C PHE A 66 -20.37 2.82 -5.87
N ARG A 67 -20.89 1.91 -5.06
CA ARG A 67 -21.66 0.73 -5.49
C ARG A 67 -20.89 -0.07 -6.54
N ASP A 68 -19.60 -0.25 -6.29
CA ASP A 68 -18.66 -0.90 -7.20
C ASP A 68 -18.18 -2.24 -6.63
N ASP A 69 -17.66 -3.12 -7.49
CA ASP A 69 -17.12 -4.42 -7.11
C ASP A 69 -15.72 -4.25 -6.49
N PRO A 70 -15.47 -4.71 -5.25
CA PRO A 70 -14.15 -4.69 -4.62
C PRO A 70 -13.04 -5.37 -5.44
N ARG A 71 -13.38 -6.31 -6.32
CA ARG A 71 -12.42 -6.94 -7.23
C ARG A 71 -11.77 -5.94 -8.19
N ARG A 72 -12.47 -4.87 -8.56
CA ARG A 72 -11.93 -3.77 -9.37
C ARG A 72 -10.89 -2.94 -8.64
N PHE A 73 -10.87 -3.07 -7.31
CA PHE A 73 -9.89 -2.47 -6.40
C PHE A 73 -8.78 -3.45 -5.99
N GLY A 74 -8.55 -4.48 -6.79
CA GLY A 74 -7.47 -5.43 -6.61
C GLY A 74 -7.73 -6.56 -5.61
N LEU A 75 -8.91 -6.65 -4.99
CA LEU A 75 -9.31 -7.79 -4.14
C LEU A 75 -9.63 -9.02 -5.00
N THR A 76 -8.65 -9.47 -5.73
CA THR A 76 -8.71 -10.63 -6.62
C THR A 76 -7.31 -11.20 -6.80
N LEU A 77 -7.19 -12.49 -7.10
CA LEU A 77 -5.89 -13.10 -7.39
C LEU A 77 -5.27 -12.58 -8.69
N GLY A 78 -6.09 -12.00 -9.60
CA GLY A 78 -5.63 -11.41 -10.84
C GLY A 78 -4.79 -12.37 -11.68
N ASP A 79 -3.64 -11.90 -12.17
CA ASP A 79 -2.61 -12.72 -12.80
C ASP A 79 -1.69 -13.31 -11.71
N TRP A 80 -2.16 -14.37 -11.05
CA TRP A 80 -1.45 -14.98 -9.93
C TRP A 80 -0.06 -15.49 -10.30
N LYS A 81 0.17 -15.90 -11.57
CA LYS A 81 1.50 -16.36 -12.01
C LYS A 81 2.51 -15.22 -12.01
N LYS A 82 2.12 -14.06 -12.55
CA LYS A 82 2.95 -12.85 -12.45
C LYS A 82 3.12 -12.42 -11.00
N GLY A 83 2.04 -12.46 -10.22
CA GLY A 83 2.07 -12.16 -8.79
C GLY A 83 3.09 -13.02 -8.05
N ALA A 84 3.09 -14.33 -8.28
CA ALA A 84 4.04 -15.26 -7.67
C ALA A 84 5.50 -14.96 -8.07
N ILE A 85 5.75 -14.66 -9.35
CA ILE A 85 7.09 -14.25 -9.82
C ILE A 85 7.54 -12.96 -9.10
N PHE A 86 6.68 -11.95 -9.03
CA PHE A 86 7.00 -10.71 -8.33
C PHE A 86 7.25 -10.93 -6.84
N CYS A 87 6.45 -11.77 -6.17
CA CYS A 87 6.69 -12.13 -4.78
C CYS A 87 8.05 -12.79 -4.59
N THR A 88 8.37 -13.79 -5.39
CA THR A 88 9.64 -14.51 -5.28
C THR A 88 10.83 -13.57 -5.49
N VAL A 89 10.82 -12.80 -6.57
CA VAL A 89 11.91 -11.86 -6.89
C VAL A 89 11.99 -10.75 -5.86
N GLY A 90 10.85 -10.16 -5.47
CA GLY A 90 10.80 -9.07 -4.50
C GLY A 90 11.28 -9.50 -3.12
N ILE A 91 10.84 -10.65 -2.62
CA ILE A 91 11.29 -11.20 -1.32
C ILE A 91 12.78 -11.54 -1.37
N ALA A 92 13.27 -12.19 -2.42
CA ALA A 92 14.68 -12.54 -2.55
C ALA A 92 15.57 -11.29 -2.59
N LEU A 93 15.19 -10.27 -3.36
CA LEU A 93 15.90 -9.00 -3.43
C LEU A 93 15.92 -8.30 -2.05
N MET A 94 14.77 -8.21 -1.40
CA MET A 94 14.67 -7.55 -0.10
C MET A 94 15.40 -8.32 1.00
N ALA A 95 15.44 -9.65 0.95
CA ALA A 95 16.24 -10.43 1.89
C ALA A 95 17.73 -10.07 1.83
N VAL A 96 18.28 -9.88 0.61
CA VAL A 96 19.67 -9.43 0.44
C VAL A 96 19.86 -8.00 1.00
N VAL A 97 18.93 -7.09 0.71
CA VAL A 97 18.97 -5.72 1.23
C VAL A 97 18.90 -5.69 2.76
N ILE A 98 18.04 -6.52 3.37
CA ILE A 98 17.86 -6.58 4.82
C ILE A 98 19.14 -7.04 5.53
N VAL A 99 19.90 -7.97 4.96
CA VAL A 99 21.19 -8.40 5.52
C VAL A 99 22.16 -7.22 5.66
N ALA A 100 22.15 -6.29 4.73
CA ALA A 100 22.95 -5.06 4.82
C ALA A 100 22.36 -4.05 5.82
N LEU A 101 21.03 -3.85 5.78
CA LEU A 101 20.36 -2.86 6.62
C LEU A 101 20.42 -3.21 8.12
N VAL A 102 20.34 -4.49 8.48
CA VAL A 102 20.39 -4.94 9.88
C VAL A 102 21.75 -4.66 10.55
N GLN A 103 22.81 -4.43 9.76
CA GLN A 103 24.12 -4.00 10.27
C GLN A 103 24.09 -2.55 10.79
N LEU A 104 23.12 -1.75 10.34
CA LEU A 104 22.96 -0.37 10.81
C LEU A 104 22.19 -0.38 12.13
N GLU A 105 22.79 0.22 13.16
CA GLU A 105 22.23 0.23 14.52
C GLU A 105 20.83 0.86 14.57
N GLU A 106 20.59 1.90 13.78
CA GLU A 106 19.30 2.57 13.67
C GLU A 106 18.19 1.60 13.23
N PHE A 107 18.42 0.79 12.18
CA PHE A 107 17.48 -0.24 11.73
C PHE A 107 17.25 -1.31 12.77
N ARG A 108 18.32 -1.81 13.37
CA ARG A 108 18.23 -2.85 14.38
C ARG A 108 17.39 -2.39 15.57
N ARG A 109 17.68 -1.20 16.14
CA ARG A 109 16.92 -0.64 17.25
C ARG A 109 15.44 -0.43 16.90
N TYR A 110 15.16 0.12 15.73
CA TYR A 110 13.78 0.38 15.29
C TYR A 110 12.98 -0.92 15.17
N TYR A 111 13.55 -1.94 14.54
CA TYR A 111 12.84 -3.19 14.30
C TYR A 111 12.84 -4.16 15.50
N GLN A 112 13.69 -3.95 16.48
CA GLN A 112 13.61 -4.64 17.77
C GLN A 112 12.41 -4.21 18.61
N LEU A 113 11.85 -3.04 18.36
CA LEU A 113 10.66 -2.58 19.07
C LEU A 113 9.45 -3.44 18.72
N GLY A 114 8.84 -4.03 19.77
CA GLY A 114 7.61 -4.83 19.64
C GLY A 114 7.77 -6.23 19.09
N ILE A 115 9.02 -6.75 18.92
CA ILE A 115 9.23 -8.18 18.67
C ILE A 115 9.04 -8.97 19.99
N PRO A 116 8.66 -10.27 19.90
CA PRO A 116 8.59 -11.13 21.08
C PRO A 116 9.94 -11.27 21.78
N GLU A 117 10.03 -10.94 23.08
CA GLU A 117 11.27 -10.98 23.89
C GLU A 117 11.80 -12.40 24.11
N GLN A 118 10.95 -13.39 24.00
CA GLN A 118 11.29 -14.81 24.25
C GLN A 118 11.12 -15.61 22.96
N PRO A 119 11.89 -16.69 22.73
CA PRO A 119 11.73 -17.61 21.60
C PRO A 119 10.48 -18.50 21.79
N ASP A 120 9.32 -17.86 21.97
CA ASP A 120 8.01 -18.51 22.10
C ASP A 120 7.34 -18.56 20.73
N LEU A 121 7.18 -19.76 20.21
CA LEU A 121 6.55 -19.98 18.90
C LEU A 121 5.14 -19.39 18.83
N ALA A 122 4.35 -19.50 19.88
CA ALA A 122 2.98 -18.95 19.90
C ALA A 122 2.99 -17.43 19.76
N LYS A 123 3.88 -16.74 20.45
CA LYS A 123 4.04 -15.28 20.34
C LYS A 123 4.54 -14.86 18.96
N TRP A 124 5.45 -15.61 18.36
CA TRP A 124 5.90 -15.33 16.99
C TRP A 124 4.81 -15.58 15.95
N VAL A 125 3.97 -16.60 16.13
CA VAL A 125 2.80 -16.84 15.29
C VAL A 125 1.80 -15.70 15.45
N GLU A 126 1.49 -15.28 16.67
CA GLU A 126 0.62 -14.12 16.93
C GLU A 126 1.18 -12.86 16.26
N PHE A 127 2.46 -12.56 16.46
CA PHE A 127 3.15 -11.44 15.83
C PHE A 127 3.00 -11.49 14.30
N ALA A 128 3.26 -12.64 13.69
CA ALA A 128 3.15 -12.80 12.25
C ALA A 128 1.72 -12.58 11.74
N LEU A 129 0.72 -13.12 12.43
CA LEU A 129 -0.69 -12.95 12.06
C LEU A 129 -1.16 -11.49 12.20
N ARG A 130 -0.81 -10.84 13.31
CA ARG A 130 -1.14 -9.41 13.54
C ARG A 130 -0.52 -8.52 12.46
N TRP A 131 0.75 -8.74 12.13
CA TRP A 131 1.41 -8.03 11.04
C TRP A 131 0.85 -8.38 9.66
N GLY A 132 0.38 -9.61 9.45
CA GLY A 132 -0.33 -10.00 8.24
C GLY A 132 -1.62 -9.20 8.02
N ILE A 133 -2.45 -9.08 9.06
CA ILE A 133 -3.67 -8.28 9.03
C ILE A 133 -3.34 -6.80 8.82
N TYR A 134 -2.32 -6.29 9.53
CA TYR A 134 -1.89 -4.91 9.39
C TYR A 134 -1.42 -4.62 7.96
N MET A 135 -0.51 -5.44 7.40
CA MET A 135 0.02 -5.23 6.05
C MET A 135 -1.03 -5.39 4.97
N PHE A 136 -1.97 -6.33 5.12
CA PHE A 136 -3.11 -6.44 4.22
C PHE A 136 -3.93 -5.15 4.19
N SER A 137 -4.27 -4.63 5.35
CA SER A 137 -5.06 -3.40 5.47
C SER A 137 -4.30 -2.18 4.94
N TRP A 138 -3.01 -2.10 5.29
CA TRP A 138 -2.09 -1.07 4.84
C TRP A 138 -1.95 -1.04 3.31
N GLU A 139 -1.69 -2.18 2.70
CA GLU A 139 -1.59 -2.24 1.25
C GLU A 139 -2.94 -1.95 0.57
N PHE A 140 -4.04 -2.31 1.20
CA PHE A 140 -5.35 -2.04 0.63
C PHE A 140 -5.69 -0.57 0.52
N ILE A 141 -5.39 0.27 1.51
CA ILE A 141 -5.68 1.72 1.40
C ILE A 141 -4.85 2.34 0.27
N PHE A 142 -3.57 1.99 0.12
CA PHE A 142 -2.71 2.59 -0.91
C PHE A 142 -2.91 1.95 -2.29
N ARG A 143 -2.86 0.61 -2.38
CA ARG A 143 -2.90 -0.11 -3.66
C ARG A 143 -4.32 -0.47 -4.07
N GLY A 144 -5.14 -0.92 -3.14
CA GLY A 144 -6.55 -1.18 -3.41
C GLY A 144 -7.31 0.11 -3.69
N PHE A 145 -7.50 0.91 -2.65
CA PHE A 145 -8.41 2.05 -2.69
C PHE A 145 -7.87 3.22 -3.53
N MET A 146 -6.62 3.65 -3.30
CA MET A 146 -6.05 4.78 -4.05
C MET A 146 -5.58 4.37 -5.45
N LEU A 147 -4.67 3.40 -5.59
CA LEU A 147 -4.08 3.03 -6.88
C LEU A 147 -5.13 2.58 -7.89
N PHE A 148 -5.87 1.50 -7.55
CA PHE A 148 -6.90 0.98 -8.46
C PHE A 148 -8.08 1.93 -8.60
N GLY A 149 -8.48 2.61 -7.53
CA GLY A 149 -9.60 3.56 -7.55
C GLY A 149 -9.36 4.80 -8.40
N LEU A 150 -8.12 5.26 -8.51
CA LEU A 150 -7.72 6.43 -9.30
C LEU A 150 -7.25 6.08 -10.72
N LYS A 151 -7.00 4.79 -11.00
CA LYS A 151 -6.40 4.32 -12.26
C LYS A 151 -7.17 4.76 -13.50
N GLU A 152 -8.50 4.73 -13.48
CA GLU A 152 -9.32 5.12 -14.64
C GLU A 152 -9.12 6.59 -15.02
N ARG A 153 -8.76 7.44 -14.06
CA ARG A 153 -8.56 8.88 -14.29
C ARG A 153 -7.12 9.25 -14.62
N PHE A 154 -6.15 8.64 -13.93
CA PHE A 154 -4.74 9.05 -13.97
C PHE A 154 -3.82 8.01 -14.61
N GLY A 155 -4.35 6.86 -15.03
CA GLY A 155 -3.54 5.80 -15.65
C GLY A 155 -2.37 5.38 -14.77
N SER A 156 -1.16 5.30 -15.35
CA SER A 156 0.07 4.93 -14.63
C SER A 156 0.54 5.99 -13.62
N LEU A 157 0.08 7.23 -13.74
CA LEU A 157 0.45 8.29 -12.78
C LEU A 157 -0.04 7.97 -11.36
N THR A 158 -1.07 7.11 -11.21
CA THR A 158 -1.53 6.65 -9.90
C THR A 158 -0.47 5.93 -9.09
N ILE A 159 0.53 5.34 -9.74
CA ILE A 159 1.70 4.74 -9.09
C ILE A 159 2.39 5.76 -8.18
N TRP A 160 2.58 6.97 -8.68
CA TRP A 160 3.23 8.05 -7.91
C TRP A 160 2.26 8.75 -6.96
N ILE A 161 1.00 8.93 -7.36
CA ILE A 161 -0.02 9.57 -6.51
C ILE A 161 -0.17 8.83 -5.18
N GLN A 162 -0.21 7.49 -5.18
CA GLN A 162 -0.31 6.71 -3.96
C GLN A 162 1.04 6.57 -3.22
N ALA A 163 2.19 6.63 -3.94
CA ALA A 163 3.50 6.52 -3.32
C ALA A 163 3.84 7.72 -2.43
N ILE A 164 3.31 8.91 -2.74
CA ILE A 164 3.52 10.12 -1.94
C ILE A 164 3.01 9.96 -0.49
N PRO A 165 1.69 9.73 -0.24
CA PRO A 165 1.21 9.54 1.12
C PRO A 165 1.79 8.27 1.76
N PHE A 166 2.10 7.23 1.00
CA PHE A 166 2.78 6.04 1.50
C PHE A 166 4.15 6.38 2.10
N ALA A 167 4.97 7.18 1.42
CA ALA A 167 6.27 7.62 1.92
C ALA A 167 6.13 8.56 3.14
N ILE A 168 5.14 9.47 3.13
CA ILE A 168 4.85 10.36 4.27
C ILE A 168 4.53 9.55 5.53
N MET A 169 3.78 8.46 5.40
CA MET A 169 3.44 7.59 6.53
C MET A 169 4.64 6.78 7.07
N HIS A 170 5.79 6.80 6.40
CA HIS A 170 7.05 6.22 6.89
C HIS A 170 7.95 7.24 7.58
N LEU A 171 7.50 8.50 7.74
CA LEU A 171 8.20 9.46 8.60
C LEU A 171 8.18 8.94 10.04
N GLY A 172 9.37 8.80 10.63
CA GLY A 172 9.54 8.15 11.96
C GLY A 172 10.17 6.76 11.89
N SER A 173 10.26 6.13 10.70
CA SER A 173 11.18 5.01 10.46
C SER A 173 12.60 5.52 10.19
N PRO A 174 13.62 4.65 10.10
CA PRO A 174 14.97 5.03 9.71
C PRO A 174 14.98 5.86 8.41
N GLU A 175 15.80 6.91 8.35
CA GLU A 175 15.79 7.87 7.25
C GLU A 175 15.94 7.19 5.88
N LEU A 176 16.88 6.25 5.76
CA LEU A 176 17.10 5.51 4.52
C LEU A 176 15.86 4.72 4.09
N GLU A 177 15.12 4.17 5.05
CA GLU A 177 13.84 3.49 4.79
C GLU A 177 12.80 4.49 4.27
N ALA A 178 12.57 5.59 5.00
CA ALA A 178 11.61 6.61 4.60
C ALA A 178 11.88 7.13 3.18
N LEU A 179 13.14 7.42 2.84
CA LEU A 179 13.54 7.85 1.50
C LEU A 179 13.30 6.74 0.44
N SER A 180 13.64 5.50 0.77
CA SER A 180 13.48 4.37 -0.15
C SER A 180 12.02 4.02 -0.43
N THR A 181 11.10 4.34 0.49
CA THR A 181 9.67 4.02 0.34
C THR A 181 8.99 4.77 -0.79
N VAL A 182 9.54 5.90 -1.26
CA VAL A 182 9.06 6.58 -2.48
C VAL A 182 9.15 5.63 -3.67
N PHE A 183 10.31 4.98 -3.83
CA PHE A 183 10.56 4.03 -4.92
C PHE A 183 9.93 2.67 -4.63
N GLY A 184 9.98 2.20 -3.38
CA GLY A 184 9.33 0.97 -2.93
C GLY A 184 7.81 1.03 -3.12
N GLY A 185 7.21 2.17 -2.76
CA GLY A 185 5.79 2.43 -2.98
C GLY A 185 5.40 2.44 -4.45
N ALA A 186 6.26 3.01 -5.31
CA ALA A 186 6.06 2.98 -6.76
C ALA A 186 6.24 1.56 -7.33
N ALA A 187 7.22 0.80 -6.85
CA ALA A 187 7.44 -0.59 -7.26
C ALA A 187 6.24 -1.48 -6.92
N PHE A 188 5.70 -1.38 -5.70
CA PHE A 188 4.49 -2.11 -5.30
C PHE A 188 3.28 -1.71 -6.16
N GLY A 189 3.11 -0.39 -6.42
CA GLY A 189 2.05 0.06 -7.32
C GLY A 189 2.18 -0.52 -8.74
N TYR A 190 3.39 -0.60 -9.27
CA TYR A 190 3.65 -1.23 -10.57
C TYR A 190 3.34 -2.74 -10.56
N ILE A 191 3.82 -3.45 -9.55
CA ILE A 191 3.59 -4.90 -9.37
C ILE A 191 2.10 -5.19 -9.34
N ASP A 192 1.34 -4.45 -8.54
CA ASP A 192 -0.09 -4.68 -8.35
C ASP A 192 -0.90 -4.33 -9.60
N LEU A 193 -0.56 -3.27 -10.32
CA LEU A 193 -1.18 -2.98 -11.62
C LEU A 193 -0.90 -4.08 -12.65
N LYS A 194 0.31 -4.65 -12.68
CA LYS A 194 0.71 -5.70 -13.61
C LYS A 194 0.09 -7.05 -13.28
N SER A 195 -0.03 -7.39 -12.01
CA SER A 195 -0.71 -8.60 -11.54
C SER A 195 -2.24 -8.44 -11.48
N ARG A 196 -2.75 -7.21 -11.50
CA ARG A 196 -4.17 -6.86 -11.29
C ARG A 196 -4.68 -7.34 -9.93
N SER A 197 -3.84 -7.26 -8.91
CA SER A 197 -4.09 -7.75 -7.56
C SER A 197 -3.29 -6.96 -6.54
N VAL A 198 -3.80 -6.76 -5.33
CA VAL A 198 -3.06 -6.18 -4.19
C VAL A 198 -2.25 -7.23 -3.42
N PHE A 199 -2.52 -8.51 -3.64
CA PHE A 199 -1.88 -9.57 -2.85
C PHE A 199 -0.37 -9.65 -3.02
N PRO A 200 0.25 -9.38 -4.19
CA PRO A 200 1.70 -9.41 -4.29
C PRO A 200 2.39 -8.38 -3.39
N SER A 201 1.92 -7.13 -3.34
CA SER A 201 2.48 -6.13 -2.43
C SER A 201 2.26 -6.52 -0.97
N VAL A 202 1.08 -7.05 -0.61
CA VAL A 202 0.79 -7.57 0.73
C VAL A 202 1.79 -8.64 1.14
N VAL A 203 2.02 -9.64 0.29
CA VAL A 203 2.91 -10.77 0.59
C VAL A 203 4.35 -10.30 0.71
N ILE A 204 4.84 -9.46 -0.21
CA ILE A 204 6.21 -8.94 -0.17
C ILE A 204 6.40 -8.09 1.10
N HIS A 205 5.49 -7.15 1.39
CA HIS A 205 5.62 -6.25 2.52
C HIS A 205 5.55 -6.99 3.86
N TRP A 206 4.65 -7.94 3.98
CA TRP A 206 4.56 -8.81 5.15
C TRP A 206 5.83 -9.64 5.35
N ALA A 207 6.33 -10.28 4.28
CA ALA A 207 7.58 -11.04 4.33
C ALA A 207 8.77 -10.15 4.73
N VAL A 208 8.89 -8.95 4.15
CA VAL A 208 9.93 -7.96 4.51
C VAL A 208 9.87 -7.62 6.00
N ARG A 209 8.66 -7.35 6.54
CA ARG A 209 8.49 -7.05 7.97
C ARG A 209 8.92 -8.20 8.86
N LEU A 210 8.58 -9.45 8.49
CA LEU A 210 8.94 -10.64 9.26
C LEU A 210 10.45 -10.93 9.18
N ILE A 211 11.04 -10.87 7.98
CA ILE A 211 12.48 -11.09 7.80
C ILE A 211 13.28 -10.04 8.57
N MET A 212 12.87 -8.77 8.53
CA MET A 212 13.54 -7.69 9.27
C MET A 212 13.44 -7.91 10.79
N ALA A 213 12.26 -8.32 11.30
CA ALA A 213 12.09 -8.63 12.71
C ALA A 213 12.97 -9.81 13.16
N LEU A 214 13.01 -10.87 12.38
CA LEU A 214 13.87 -12.01 12.63
C LEU A 214 15.35 -11.61 12.58
N ALA A 215 15.77 -10.88 11.55
CA ALA A 215 17.15 -10.44 11.43
C ALA A 215 17.57 -9.52 12.60
N ALA A 216 16.70 -8.60 13.03
CA ALA A 216 16.95 -7.72 14.17
C ALA A 216 16.97 -8.46 15.52
N ALA A 217 16.24 -9.57 15.64
CA ALA A 217 16.22 -10.39 16.85
C ALA A 217 17.52 -11.20 17.06
N TRP A 218 18.24 -11.49 15.95
CA TRP A 218 19.44 -12.35 15.97
C TRP A 218 20.75 -11.58 15.69
N ALA A 219 20.68 -10.28 15.42
CA ALA A 219 21.84 -9.40 15.24
C ALA A 219 22.22 -8.66 16.51
#